data_5b2082fd34e3874da83b5ad44d3e3a99
#
_entry.id   5b2082fd34e3874da83b5ad44d3e3a99
#
_cell.length_a   1.000
_cell.length_b   1.000
_cell.length_c   1.000
_cell.angle_alpha   90.00
_cell.angle_beta   90.00
_cell.angle_gamma   90.00
#
_symmetry.space_group_name_H-M   'P 1'
#
loop_
_entity.id
_entity.type
_entity.pdbx_description
1 polymer ?
#
loop_
_entity_poly.entity_id
_entity_poly.type
_entity_poly.pdbx_seq_one_letter_code
_entity_poly.pdbx_strand_id
1 'polypeptide(L)'
;LQWIHKYDHIIFHEGNIPNEHQEYIQNNTNIKLKFVDISDTFYREYKSSSGICDATKVRQWPIGYKRMCRFWFVDFWKYTNEYKYVLRLDEDITLKPDCKDPIEYAKTNNKQYVSSVKMREAEDVINGLDVFMNTDMESLKTIPGTHSQVINREYYMKNKECKDFIKSIDDTGCIHIN
;
A
#
# COMPACT_ATOMS: atom_id res chain seq x y z
N LEU A 1 7.30 22.36 -0.16
CA LEU A 1 7.00 21.70 -1.44
C LEU A 1 5.68 22.22 -1.99
N GLN A 2 5.75 23.11 -2.99
CA GLN A 2 4.54 23.76 -3.54
C GLN A 2 3.58 22.75 -4.21
N TRP A 3 4.09 21.67 -4.79
CA TRP A 3 3.26 20.69 -5.47
C TRP A 3 2.33 19.91 -4.54
N ILE A 4 2.67 19.80 -3.26
CA ILE A 4 1.86 19.05 -2.29
C ILE A 4 0.45 19.63 -2.14
N HIS A 5 0.29 20.94 -2.28
CA HIS A 5 -1.00 21.63 -2.22
C HIS A 5 -1.92 21.39 -3.42
N LYS A 6 -1.45 20.71 -4.46
CA LYS A 6 -2.27 20.38 -5.65
C LYS A 6 -3.15 19.15 -5.46
N TYR A 7 -2.93 18.40 -4.43
CA TYR A 7 -3.53 17.07 -4.24
C TYR A 7 -4.36 17.00 -2.97
N ASP A 8 -5.33 16.11 -2.98
CA ASP A 8 -6.06 15.73 -1.76
C ASP A 8 -5.17 14.88 -0.86
N HIS A 9 -5.28 15.09 0.44
CA HIS A 9 -4.52 14.37 1.45
C HIS A 9 -5.46 13.55 2.31
N ILE A 10 -5.24 12.24 2.32
CA ILE A 10 -6.05 11.29 3.08
C ILE A 10 -5.16 10.66 4.14
N ILE A 11 -5.59 10.73 5.39
CA ILE A 11 -5.00 10.03 6.52
C ILE A 11 -5.91 8.87 6.87
N PHE A 12 -5.45 7.66 6.62
CA PHE A 12 -6.12 6.45 7.08
C PHE A 12 -5.73 6.15 8.52
N HIS A 13 -6.71 5.85 9.36
CA HIS A 13 -6.47 5.47 10.75
C HIS A 13 -7.42 4.35 11.18
N GLU A 14 -6.98 3.55 12.12
CA GLU A 14 -7.69 2.37 12.60
C GLU A 14 -8.58 2.64 13.83
N GLY A 15 -9.21 3.81 13.87
CA GLY A 15 -10.04 4.27 15.00
C GLY A 15 -9.25 4.86 16.18
N ASN A 16 -7.92 4.92 16.03
CA ASN A 16 -6.99 5.33 17.09
C ASN A 16 -6.64 6.83 17.11
N ILE A 17 -7.22 7.63 16.21
CA ILE A 17 -7.07 9.10 16.17
C ILE A 17 -8.41 9.74 16.52
N PRO A 18 -8.67 10.14 17.77
CA PRO A 18 -9.89 10.80 18.19
C PRO A 18 -10.03 12.19 17.55
N ASN A 19 -11.27 12.71 17.49
CA ASN A 19 -11.57 13.97 16.80
C ASN A 19 -10.71 15.14 17.27
N GLU A 20 -10.45 15.24 18.58
CA GLU A 20 -9.58 16.29 19.15
C GLU A 20 -8.15 16.26 18.59
N HIS A 21 -7.62 15.05 18.32
CA HIS A 21 -6.31 14.91 17.71
C HIS A 21 -6.35 15.23 16.22
N GLN A 22 -7.43 14.87 15.51
CA GLN A 22 -7.64 15.23 14.10
C GLN A 22 -7.70 16.75 13.95
N GLU A 23 -8.45 17.44 14.82
CA GLU A 23 -8.52 18.90 14.86
C GLU A 23 -7.16 19.53 15.16
N TYR A 24 -6.43 18.99 16.13
CA TYR A 24 -5.08 19.45 16.43
C TYR A 24 -4.14 19.34 15.24
N ILE A 25 -4.14 18.19 14.55
CA ILE A 25 -3.30 17.97 13.36
C ILE A 25 -3.71 18.96 12.27
N GLN A 26 -5.02 19.10 12.00
CA GLN A 26 -5.52 20.01 10.97
C GLN A 26 -5.18 21.48 11.25
N ASN A 27 -5.24 21.91 12.51
CA ASN A 27 -4.91 23.28 12.91
C ASN A 27 -3.41 23.60 12.85
N ASN A 28 -2.57 22.58 12.82
CA ASN A 28 -1.10 22.73 12.74
C ASN A 28 -0.54 22.51 11.31
N THR A 29 -1.42 22.43 10.30
CA THR A 29 -1.02 22.37 8.90
C THR A 29 -1.87 23.31 8.05
N ASN A 30 -1.29 23.81 6.96
CA ASN A 30 -1.99 24.58 5.93
C ASN A 30 -2.53 23.69 4.78
N ILE A 31 -2.41 22.38 4.93
CA ILE A 31 -2.94 21.40 3.98
C ILE A 31 -4.29 20.89 4.50
N LYS A 32 -5.29 20.87 3.63
CA LYS A 32 -6.58 20.27 3.98
C LYS A 32 -6.45 18.75 4.04
N LEU A 33 -6.70 18.18 5.20
CA LEU A 33 -6.63 16.75 5.46
C LEU A 33 -8.03 16.12 5.50
N LYS A 34 -8.15 14.91 4.96
CA LYS A 34 -9.33 14.05 5.07
C LYS A 34 -8.94 12.85 5.93
N PHE A 35 -9.48 12.77 7.13
CA PHE A 35 -9.31 11.60 8.00
C PHE A 35 -10.34 10.53 7.64
N VAL A 36 -9.90 9.30 7.51
CA VAL A 36 -10.75 8.16 7.16
C VAL A 36 -10.51 7.03 8.15
N ASP A 37 -11.53 6.75 8.93
CA ASP A 37 -11.53 5.59 9.83
C ASP A 37 -11.70 4.31 9.00
N ILE A 38 -10.72 3.41 9.11
CA ILE A 38 -10.69 2.12 8.44
C ILE A 38 -10.85 0.94 9.39
N SER A 39 -11.22 1.19 10.66
CA SER A 39 -11.28 0.18 11.72
C SER A 39 -12.10 -1.04 11.31
N ASP A 40 -13.28 -0.86 10.72
CA ASP A 40 -14.14 -1.96 10.25
C ASP A 40 -13.45 -2.88 9.26
N THR A 41 -12.64 -2.29 8.37
CA THR A 41 -11.89 -3.02 7.37
C THR A 41 -10.61 -3.62 7.96
N PHE A 42 -9.91 -2.83 8.75
CA PHE A 42 -8.62 -3.19 9.33
C PHE A 42 -8.73 -4.34 10.32
N TYR A 43 -9.78 -4.36 11.14
CA TYR A 43 -10.02 -5.40 12.14
C TYR A 43 -10.85 -6.59 11.63
N ARG A 44 -11.21 -6.60 10.34
CA ARG A 44 -11.90 -7.72 9.74
C ARG A 44 -11.11 -9.02 9.94
N GLU A 45 -11.80 -10.10 10.27
CA GLU A 45 -11.18 -11.41 10.42
C GLU A 45 -10.57 -11.90 9.11
N TYR A 46 -9.43 -12.57 9.23
CA TYR A 46 -8.79 -13.24 8.10
C TYR A 46 -9.52 -14.53 7.79
N LYS A 47 -9.78 -14.78 6.52
CA LYS A 47 -10.14 -16.11 6.08
C LYS A 47 -8.92 -17.02 6.26
N SER A 48 -9.15 -18.25 6.64
CA SER A 48 -8.10 -19.27 6.72
C SER A 48 -7.43 -19.44 5.36
N SER A 49 -6.11 -19.51 5.35
CA SER A 49 -5.36 -19.77 4.11
C SER A 49 -5.72 -21.16 3.58
N SER A 50 -5.92 -21.29 2.29
CA SER A 50 -6.24 -22.53 1.59
C SER A 50 -5.04 -23.47 1.38
N GLY A 51 -3.98 -23.34 2.15
CA GLY A 51 -2.79 -24.18 2.07
C GLY A 51 -1.73 -23.75 1.07
N ILE A 52 -1.95 -22.65 0.31
CA ILE A 52 -0.92 -22.08 -0.57
C ILE A 52 0.18 -21.43 0.26
N CYS A 53 -0.19 -20.88 1.41
CA CYS A 53 0.75 -20.34 2.37
C CYS A 53 1.10 -21.38 3.44
N ASP A 54 2.30 -21.90 3.37
CA ASP A 54 2.86 -22.71 4.45
C ASP A 54 3.24 -21.78 5.62
N ALA A 55 2.39 -21.74 6.65
CA ALA A 55 2.60 -20.92 7.83
C ALA A 55 3.93 -21.20 8.55
N THR A 56 4.53 -22.39 8.33
CA THR A 56 5.82 -22.75 8.94
C THR A 56 7.00 -22.07 8.24
N LYS A 57 6.81 -21.66 6.99
CA LYS A 57 7.84 -21.03 6.15
C LYS A 57 7.72 -19.52 6.08
N VAL A 58 6.68 -18.96 6.69
CA VAL A 58 6.38 -17.53 6.66
C VAL A 58 6.83 -16.88 7.96
N ARG A 59 7.44 -15.70 7.83
CA ARG A 59 7.82 -14.91 9.01
C ARG A 59 6.59 -14.58 9.85
N GLN A 60 6.68 -14.82 11.15
CA GLN A 60 5.62 -14.55 12.11
C GLN A 60 5.57 -13.05 12.47
N TRP A 61 5.03 -12.25 11.57
CA TRP A 61 4.80 -10.83 11.83
C TRP A 61 3.62 -10.63 12.79
N PRO A 62 3.66 -9.56 13.60
CA PRO A 62 2.51 -9.16 14.42
C PRO A 62 1.24 -9.00 13.58
N ILE A 63 0.09 -9.32 14.17
CA ILE A 63 -1.20 -9.26 13.46
C ILE A 63 -1.51 -7.86 12.92
N GLY A 64 -1.13 -6.80 13.64
CA GLY A 64 -1.29 -5.43 13.18
C GLY A 64 -0.54 -5.15 11.89
N TYR A 65 0.69 -5.64 11.77
CA TYR A 65 1.49 -5.50 10.56
C TYR A 65 0.83 -6.24 9.37
N LYS A 66 0.36 -7.46 9.58
CA LYS A 66 -0.37 -8.22 8.55
C LYS A 66 -1.65 -7.51 8.08
N ARG A 67 -2.38 -6.90 9.02
CA ARG A 67 -3.57 -6.09 8.72
C ARG A 67 -3.23 -4.86 7.91
N MET A 68 -2.15 -4.15 8.25
CA MET A 68 -1.63 -3.01 7.49
C MET A 68 -1.27 -3.42 6.05
N CYS A 69 -0.51 -4.49 5.87
CA CYS A 69 -0.17 -4.99 4.54
C CYS A 69 -1.43 -5.35 3.73
N ARG A 70 -2.40 -6.04 4.37
CA ARG A 70 -3.67 -6.36 3.73
C ARG A 70 -4.44 -5.12 3.33
N PHE A 71 -4.55 -4.14 4.19
CA PHE A 71 -5.21 -2.88 3.88
C PHE A 71 -4.62 -2.25 2.61
N TRP A 72 -3.31 -2.08 2.56
CA TRP A 72 -2.62 -1.47 1.42
C TRP A 72 -2.71 -2.28 0.14
N PHE A 73 -2.82 -3.60 0.24
CA PHE A 73 -2.88 -4.46 -0.94
C PHE A 73 -4.29 -4.71 -1.45
N VAL A 74 -5.26 -4.90 -0.54
CA VAL A 74 -6.61 -5.34 -0.87
C VAL A 74 -7.66 -4.25 -0.70
N ASP A 75 -7.61 -3.54 0.42
CA ASP A 75 -8.75 -2.72 0.83
C ASP A 75 -8.67 -1.26 0.41
N PHE A 76 -7.47 -0.69 0.28
CA PHE A 76 -7.31 0.76 0.03
C PHE A 76 -7.91 1.20 -1.31
N TRP A 77 -8.05 0.30 -2.26
CA TRP A 77 -8.62 0.58 -3.58
C TRP A 77 -10.04 1.13 -3.52
N LYS A 78 -10.84 0.72 -2.54
CA LYS A 78 -12.22 1.19 -2.35
C LYS A 78 -12.28 2.62 -1.81
N TYR A 79 -11.27 3.05 -1.07
CA TYR A 79 -11.19 4.40 -0.51
C TYR A 79 -10.59 5.44 -1.46
N THR A 80 -10.04 4.98 -2.58
CA THR A 80 -9.33 5.81 -3.56
C THR A 80 -9.96 5.75 -4.95
N ASN A 81 -11.23 5.36 -5.05
CA ASN A 81 -11.93 5.12 -6.32
C ASN A 81 -12.09 6.37 -7.19
N GLU A 82 -12.07 7.56 -6.62
CA GLU A 82 -12.15 8.85 -7.30
C GLU A 82 -10.81 9.33 -7.89
N TYR A 83 -9.69 8.69 -7.53
CA TYR A 83 -8.36 9.11 -7.95
C TYR A 83 -7.80 8.22 -9.05
N LYS A 84 -7.15 8.86 -10.04
CA LYS A 84 -6.43 8.14 -11.10
C LYS A 84 -5.04 7.69 -10.65
N TYR A 85 -4.35 8.55 -9.92
CA TYR A 85 -3.04 8.29 -9.32
C TYR A 85 -3.10 8.48 -7.82
N VAL A 86 -2.41 7.65 -7.09
CA VAL A 86 -2.26 7.74 -5.63
C VAL A 86 -0.77 7.75 -5.29
N LEU A 87 -0.36 8.68 -4.44
CA LEU A 87 0.94 8.66 -3.78
C LEU A 87 0.74 8.14 -2.36
N ARG A 88 1.29 6.98 -2.04
CA ARG A 88 1.42 6.49 -0.68
C ARG A 88 2.70 7.03 -0.07
N LEU A 89 2.58 7.53 1.15
CA LEU A 89 3.70 7.88 2.02
C LEU A 89 3.47 7.24 3.39
N ASP A 90 4.48 6.59 3.93
CA ASP A 90 4.44 6.12 5.31
C ASP A 90 4.67 7.32 6.26
N GLU A 91 4.18 7.26 7.47
CA GLU A 91 4.15 8.40 8.41
C GLU A 91 5.54 8.89 8.84
N ASP A 92 6.55 8.05 8.71
CA ASP A 92 7.95 8.35 9.05
C ASP A 92 8.77 8.89 7.87
N ILE A 93 8.15 9.10 6.70
CA ILE A 93 8.82 9.62 5.52
C ILE A 93 8.98 11.15 5.60
N THR A 94 10.21 11.60 5.43
CA THR A 94 10.53 13.03 5.27
C THR A 94 10.85 13.35 3.82
N LEU A 95 10.03 14.22 3.22
CA LEU A 95 10.28 14.71 1.87
C LEU A 95 11.32 15.83 1.89
N LYS A 96 12.36 15.71 1.08
CA LYS A 96 13.38 16.75 0.93
C LYS A 96 12.79 18.01 0.28
N PRO A 97 13.31 19.22 0.59
CA PRO A 97 12.80 20.48 0.05
C PRO A 97 12.83 20.58 -1.48
N ASP A 98 13.75 19.86 -2.12
CA ASP A 98 13.94 19.83 -3.58
C ASP A 98 13.23 18.63 -4.24
N CYS A 99 12.44 17.86 -3.48
CA CYS A 99 11.68 16.72 -4.00
C CYS A 99 10.72 17.19 -5.10
N LYS A 100 10.90 16.63 -6.30
CA LYS A 100 10.01 16.87 -7.43
C LYS A 100 8.69 16.16 -7.23
N ASP A 101 7.65 16.65 -7.90
CA ASP A 101 6.32 16.05 -7.89
C ASP A 101 6.35 14.63 -8.49
N PRO A 102 6.20 13.56 -7.68
CA PRO A 102 6.32 12.20 -8.16
C PRO A 102 5.08 11.75 -8.93
N ILE A 103 3.91 12.34 -8.68
CA ILE A 103 2.68 12.06 -9.42
C ILE A 103 2.79 12.66 -10.82
N GLU A 104 3.26 13.89 -10.92
CA GLU A 104 3.48 14.53 -12.23
C GLU A 104 4.54 13.79 -13.05
N TYR A 105 5.60 13.32 -12.39
CA TYR A 105 6.59 12.45 -13.04
C TYR A 105 5.95 11.18 -13.60
N ALA A 106 5.12 10.50 -12.82
CA ALA A 106 4.44 9.28 -13.25
C ALA A 106 3.51 9.53 -14.45
N LYS A 107 2.74 10.61 -14.41
CA LYS A 107 1.85 11.03 -15.51
C LYS A 107 2.62 11.32 -16.79
N THR A 108 3.60 12.22 -16.71
CA THR A 108 4.38 12.68 -17.87
C THR A 108 5.14 11.54 -18.54
N ASN A 109 5.65 10.59 -17.77
CA ASN A 109 6.43 9.46 -18.27
C ASN A 109 5.58 8.18 -18.46
N ASN A 110 4.26 8.28 -18.38
CA ASN A 110 3.32 7.16 -18.52
C ASN A 110 3.68 5.94 -17.65
N LYS A 111 4.10 6.18 -16.40
CA LYS A 111 4.47 5.14 -15.47
C LYS A 111 3.24 4.61 -14.72
N GLN A 112 3.15 3.29 -14.61
CA GLN A 112 2.07 2.65 -13.85
C GLN A 112 2.41 2.53 -12.37
N TYR A 113 3.70 2.45 -12.07
CA TYR A 113 4.24 2.38 -10.72
C TYR A 113 5.56 3.13 -10.65
N VAL A 114 5.76 3.89 -9.59
CA VAL A 114 7.03 4.59 -9.27
C VAL A 114 7.32 4.39 -7.79
N SER A 115 8.52 3.98 -7.47
CA SER A 115 9.02 3.86 -6.11
C SER A 115 10.29 4.67 -5.95
N SER A 116 10.53 5.18 -4.75
CA SER A 116 11.74 5.94 -4.42
C SER A 116 12.99 5.08 -4.35
N VAL A 117 12.85 3.81 -4.03
CA VAL A 117 13.96 2.86 -3.85
C VAL A 117 13.62 1.47 -4.38
N LYS A 118 14.66 0.70 -4.70
CA LYS A 118 14.57 -0.75 -4.84
C LYS A 118 15.10 -1.40 -3.57
N MET A 119 14.42 -2.42 -3.10
CA MET A 119 14.80 -3.19 -1.92
C MET A 119 15.10 -4.62 -2.31
N ARG A 120 16.00 -5.26 -1.59
CA ARG A 120 16.19 -6.71 -1.66
C ARG A 120 15.42 -7.34 -0.52
N GLU A 121 14.44 -8.16 -0.85
CA GLU A 121 13.67 -8.90 0.15
C GLU A 121 14.38 -10.19 0.56
N ALA A 122 14.10 -10.60 1.80
CA ALA A 122 14.57 -11.88 2.32
C ALA A 122 13.73 -13.03 1.74
N GLU A 123 14.35 -14.18 1.55
CA GLU A 123 13.68 -15.35 0.98
C GLU A 123 12.46 -15.82 1.78
N ASP A 124 12.49 -15.67 3.09
CA ASP A 124 11.37 -16.03 3.97
C ASP A 124 10.14 -15.11 3.80
N VAL A 125 10.32 -13.92 3.24
CA VAL A 125 9.23 -12.98 2.94
C VAL A 125 8.55 -13.32 1.61
N ILE A 126 9.33 -13.73 0.61
CA ILE A 126 8.84 -14.02 -0.74
C ILE A 126 8.55 -15.51 -0.98
N ASN A 127 8.77 -16.35 0.02
CA ASN A 127 8.59 -17.80 -0.09
C ASN A 127 7.13 -18.17 -0.41
N GLY A 128 6.94 -18.92 -1.47
CA GLY A 128 5.64 -19.31 -2.01
C GLY A 128 5.06 -18.31 -3.03
N LEU A 129 5.61 -17.10 -3.11
CA LEU A 129 5.18 -16.12 -4.10
C LEU A 129 5.60 -16.52 -5.51
N ASP A 130 6.77 -17.16 -5.64
CA ASP A 130 7.29 -17.72 -6.90
C ASP A 130 6.32 -18.74 -7.53
N VAL A 131 5.75 -19.61 -6.72
CA VAL A 131 4.74 -20.59 -7.14
C VAL A 131 3.45 -19.88 -7.57
N PHE A 132 3.01 -18.92 -6.76
CA PHE A 132 1.79 -18.16 -7.03
C PHE A 132 1.91 -17.31 -8.29
N MET A 133 3.05 -16.63 -8.47
CA MET A 133 3.33 -15.77 -9.63
C MET A 133 3.80 -16.55 -10.86
N ASN A 134 4.02 -17.85 -10.74
CA ASN A 134 4.63 -18.68 -11.78
C ASN A 134 5.92 -18.06 -12.33
N THR A 135 6.81 -17.65 -11.43
CA THR A 135 8.08 -17.00 -11.74
C THR A 135 9.20 -17.60 -10.91
N ASP A 136 10.45 -17.30 -11.25
CA ASP A 136 11.58 -17.75 -10.47
C ASP A 136 11.81 -16.88 -9.21
N MET A 137 12.30 -17.51 -8.15
CA MET A 137 12.56 -16.85 -6.87
C MET A 137 13.58 -15.70 -6.99
N GLU A 138 14.57 -15.81 -7.88
CA GLU A 138 15.59 -14.78 -8.04
C GLU A 138 15.01 -13.47 -8.57
N SER A 139 14.02 -13.56 -9.46
CA SER A 139 13.30 -12.39 -9.98
C SER A 139 12.53 -11.63 -8.90
N LEU A 140 12.14 -12.31 -7.81
CA LEU A 140 11.40 -11.71 -6.69
C LEU A 140 12.27 -11.09 -5.62
N LYS A 141 13.59 -11.38 -5.60
CA LYS A 141 14.49 -10.86 -4.58
C LYS A 141 14.68 -9.35 -4.61
N THR A 142 14.38 -8.70 -5.71
CA THR A 142 14.49 -7.25 -5.85
C THR A 142 13.13 -6.66 -6.16
N ILE A 143 12.55 -6.03 -5.17
CA ILE A 143 11.23 -5.40 -5.27
C ILE A 143 11.32 -3.88 -5.12
N PRO A 144 10.36 -3.13 -5.66
CA PRO A 144 10.24 -1.71 -5.35
C PRO A 144 9.93 -1.51 -3.86
N GLY A 145 10.60 -0.56 -3.21
CA GLY A 145 10.31 -0.22 -1.82
C GLY A 145 8.91 0.37 -1.66
N THR A 146 8.27 0.08 -0.55
CA THR A 146 6.87 0.43 -0.29
C THR A 146 6.66 1.72 0.51
N HIS A 147 7.72 2.30 1.08
CA HIS A 147 7.65 3.49 1.94
C HIS A 147 7.17 4.75 1.23
N SER A 148 7.45 4.87 -0.07
CA SER A 148 7.01 5.98 -0.92
C SER A 148 6.77 5.46 -2.32
N GLN A 149 5.52 5.46 -2.75
CA GLN A 149 5.15 4.89 -4.04
C GLN A 149 4.00 5.64 -4.71
N VAL A 150 4.13 5.88 -6.01
CA VAL A 150 3.03 6.35 -6.85
C VAL A 150 2.44 5.18 -7.62
N ILE A 151 1.14 5.06 -7.56
CA ILE A 151 0.38 3.99 -8.22
C ILE A 151 -0.61 4.62 -9.19
N ASN A 152 -0.58 4.20 -10.45
CA ASN A 152 -1.66 4.47 -11.40
C ASN A 152 -2.84 3.55 -11.08
N ARG A 153 -3.70 3.99 -10.16
CA ARG A 153 -4.84 3.21 -9.71
C ARG A 153 -5.77 2.81 -10.86
N GLU A 154 -6.00 3.72 -11.80
CA GLU A 154 -6.88 3.45 -12.95
C GLU A 154 -6.37 2.26 -13.77
N TYR A 155 -5.05 2.17 -14.00
CA TYR A 155 -4.44 1.05 -14.70
C TYR A 155 -4.69 -0.28 -13.97
N TYR A 156 -4.35 -0.34 -12.69
CA TYR A 156 -4.51 -1.56 -11.89
C TYR A 156 -5.97 -2.01 -11.78
N MET A 157 -6.89 -1.07 -11.59
CA MET A 157 -8.31 -1.40 -11.46
C MET A 157 -9.01 -1.70 -12.79
N LYS A 158 -8.43 -1.36 -13.93
CA LYS A 158 -8.91 -1.79 -15.26
C LYS A 158 -8.29 -3.12 -15.69
N ASN A 159 -7.12 -3.47 -15.19
CA ASN A 159 -6.43 -4.71 -15.54
C ASN A 159 -7.08 -5.90 -14.83
N LYS A 160 -7.53 -6.89 -15.62
CA LYS A 160 -8.19 -8.08 -15.07
C LYS A 160 -7.25 -8.93 -14.23
N GLU A 161 -6.01 -9.14 -14.68
CA GLU A 161 -5.02 -9.95 -13.97
C GLU A 161 -4.68 -9.35 -12.60
N CYS A 162 -4.52 -8.01 -12.53
CA CYS A 162 -4.30 -7.32 -11.26
C CYS A 162 -5.48 -7.51 -10.29
N LYS A 163 -6.72 -7.40 -10.78
CA LYS A 163 -7.90 -7.61 -9.94
C LYS A 163 -8.03 -9.06 -9.46
N ASP A 164 -7.78 -10.01 -10.34
CA ASP A 164 -7.81 -11.43 -10.02
C ASP A 164 -6.73 -11.77 -8.98
N PHE A 165 -5.55 -11.15 -9.10
CA PHE A 165 -4.47 -11.30 -8.13
C PHE A 165 -4.86 -10.72 -6.76
N ILE A 166 -5.37 -9.49 -6.71
CA ILE A 166 -5.84 -8.85 -5.47
C ILE A 166 -6.92 -9.73 -4.81
N LYS A 167 -7.86 -10.22 -5.61
CA LYS A 167 -8.92 -11.11 -5.13
C LYS A 167 -8.36 -12.42 -4.57
N SER A 168 -7.39 -13.03 -5.23
CA SER A 168 -6.79 -14.28 -4.76
C SER A 168 -6.08 -14.11 -3.42
N ILE A 169 -5.40 -12.98 -3.22
CA ILE A 169 -4.80 -12.63 -1.92
C ILE A 169 -5.88 -12.47 -0.85
N ASP A 170 -6.99 -11.80 -1.15
CA ASP A 170 -8.10 -11.66 -0.21
C ASP A 170 -8.75 -13.01 0.13
N ASP A 171 -8.96 -13.86 -0.87
CA ASP A 171 -9.58 -15.17 -0.70
C ASP A 171 -8.69 -16.15 0.07
N THR A 172 -7.39 -16.14 -0.13
CA THR A 172 -6.44 -17.05 0.54
C THR A 172 -6.02 -16.55 1.91
N GLY A 173 -6.13 -15.27 2.19
CA GLY A 173 -5.58 -14.64 3.40
C GLY A 173 -4.04 -14.65 3.45
N CYS A 174 -3.41 -15.00 2.33
CA CYS A 174 -1.96 -15.01 2.18
C CYS A 174 -1.42 -13.61 2.00
N ILE A 175 -1.06 -12.97 3.10
CA ILE A 175 -0.42 -11.67 3.09
C ILE A 175 1.04 -11.86 3.46
N HIS A 176 1.84 -12.11 2.44
CA HIS A 176 3.30 -12.26 2.58
C HIS A 176 4.05 -11.08 2.01
N ILE A 177 3.33 -10.20 1.34
CA ILE A 177 3.94 -9.21 0.48
C ILE A 177 3.83 -7.87 1.17
N ASN A 178 4.97 -7.30 1.42
CA ASN A 178 5.10 -5.89 1.73
C ASN A 178 4.87 -5.03 0.48
#